data_44f2e8d1be168bd03b29f74105d8cb90
#
_entry.id   44f2e8d1be168bd03b29f74105d8cb90
#
_cell.length_a   1.000
_cell.length_b   1.000
_cell.length_c   1.000
_cell.angle_alpha   90.00
_cell.angle_beta   90.00
_cell.angle_gamma   90.00
#
_symmetry.space_group_name_H-M   'P 1'
#
loop_
_entity.id
_entity.type
_entity.pdbx_description
1 polymer ?
#
loop_
_entity_poly.entity_id
_entity_poly.type
_entity_poly.pdbx_seq_one_letter_code
_entity_poly.pdbx_strand_id
1 'polypeptide(L)'
;MSDLPRRGVASLAVPLAASLLCGLAAVPADATPAATPAHQAPAPALALAHAIPPPPLPDDRTGDHLTLVVHGAGAGRDGVRQLFCHPESGDHPDPAAACRVLDENTRWGQDTFAPVPPDSICTMIDGGPATAHVTGYWAGRPVDADFSRRDGCEIARWDRLVPFLPRTGSEKSP
;
A
#
# COMPACT_ATOMS: atom_id res chain seq x y z
N MET A 1 34.89 -24.47 -27.21
CA MET A 1 34.33 -24.78 -28.53
C MET A 1 33.01 -25.46 -28.30
N SER A 2 31.92 -24.70 -28.45
CA SER A 2 30.55 -25.22 -28.71
C SER A 2 29.60 -24.05 -28.76
N ASP A 3 28.99 -23.91 -29.89
CA ASP A 3 28.16 -22.80 -30.39
C ASP A 3 26.86 -22.54 -29.67
N LEU A 4 26.50 -21.26 -29.55
CA LEU A 4 25.15 -20.80 -29.29
C LEU A 4 24.32 -20.73 -30.58
N PRO A 5 23.05 -21.11 -30.58
CA PRO A 5 22.13 -20.69 -31.64
C PRO A 5 21.32 -19.43 -31.20
N ARG A 6 21.48 -18.39 -31.99
CA ARG A 6 20.57 -17.23 -32.09
C ARG A 6 19.21 -17.68 -32.67
N ARG A 7 18.13 -17.33 -32.04
CA ARG A 7 16.76 -17.27 -32.62
C ARG A 7 16.17 -15.94 -32.16
N GLY A 8 15.81 -14.99 -32.94
CA GLY A 8 14.95 -15.01 -34.09
C GLY A 8 13.78 -14.09 -33.70
N VAL A 9 13.93 -12.75 -34.01
CA VAL A 9 12.88 -11.71 -33.77
C VAL A 9 11.79 -11.87 -34.82
N ALA A 10 10.57 -12.13 -34.40
CA ALA A 10 9.39 -12.06 -35.26
C ALA A 10 8.63 -10.76 -34.94
N SER A 11 8.76 -9.80 -35.87
CA SER A 11 7.89 -8.63 -35.97
C SER A 11 6.52 -9.05 -36.48
N LEU A 12 5.48 -8.71 -35.74
CA LEU A 12 4.10 -8.71 -36.24
C LEU A 12 3.60 -7.29 -36.33
N ALA A 13 3.43 -6.84 -37.57
CA ALA A 13 2.77 -5.59 -37.94
C ALA A 13 1.25 -5.77 -37.86
N VAL A 14 0.56 -4.82 -37.26
CA VAL A 14 -0.90 -4.72 -37.24
C VAL A 14 -1.32 -3.53 -38.09
N PRO A 15 -2.26 -3.70 -39.06
CA PRO A 15 -2.68 -2.61 -39.94
C PRO A 15 -3.76 -1.71 -39.29
N LEU A 16 -3.63 -0.42 -39.56
CA LEU A 16 -4.65 0.61 -39.36
C LEU A 16 -5.87 0.35 -40.27
N ALA A 17 -7.06 0.40 -39.68
CA ALA A 17 -8.29 0.60 -40.42
C ALA A 17 -8.95 1.92 -39.97
N ALA A 18 -8.92 2.88 -40.87
CA ALA A 18 -9.67 4.13 -40.77
C ALA A 18 -11.10 3.90 -41.27
N SER A 19 -12.09 4.38 -40.52
CA SER A 19 -13.45 4.55 -41.03
C SER A 19 -14.00 5.89 -40.56
N LEU A 20 -13.99 6.84 -41.47
CA LEU A 20 -14.78 8.06 -41.44
C LEU A 20 -16.25 7.72 -41.77
N LEU A 21 -17.19 8.18 -41.02
CA LEU A 21 -18.57 8.39 -41.43
C LEU A 21 -19.09 9.69 -40.84
N CYS A 22 -19.21 10.65 -41.77
CA CYS A 22 -19.84 11.94 -41.61
C CYS A 22 -21.36 11.73 -41.59
N GLY A 23 -22.05 12.22 -40.57
CA GLY A 23 -23.50 12.30 -40.51
C GLY A 23 -23.94 13.70 -40.07
N LEU A 24 -24.24 14.55 -41.06
CA LEU A 24 -24.99 15.81 -40.86
C LEU A 24 -26.46 15.45 -40.60
N ALA A 25 -27.00 15.85 -39.46
CA ALA A 25 -28.43 15.91 -39.24
C ALA A 25 -28.82 17.39 -38.97
N ALA A 26 -29.67 17.90 -39.81
CA ALA A 26 -30.23 19.24 -39.78
C ALA A 26 -31.23 19.39 -38.62
N VAL A 27 -31.18 20.55 -37.96
CA VAL A 27 -32.12 20.96 -36.91
C VAL A 27 -33.20 21.86 -37.57
N PRO A 28 -34.49 21.62 -37.40
CA PRO A 28 -35.52 22.59 -37.74
C PRO A 28 -35.69 23.57 -36.58
N ALA A 29 -35.67 24.85 -36.93
CA ALA A 29 -36.15 25.94 -36.09
C ALA A 29 -37.68 25.97 -36.15
N ASP A 30 -38.34 26.05 -35.01
CA ASP A 30 -39.62 26.79 -34.90
C ASP A 30 -40.12 26.94 -33.46
N ALA A 31 -40.71 28.11 -33.28
CA ALA A 31 -41.71 28.50 -32.27
C ALA A 31 -41.23 28.95 -30.90
N THR A 32 -41.10 30.25 -30.82
CA THR A 32 -41.15 31.04 -29.59
C THR A 32 -42.59 31.12 -29.05
N PRO A 33 -42.92 30.68 -27.83
CA PRO A 33 -44.12 31.13 -27.14
C PRO A 33 -43.80 32.32 -26.23
N ALA A 34 -44.69 33.30 -26.27
CA ALA A 34 -44.65 34.54 -25.54
C ALA A 34 -44.49 34.36 -24.04
N ALA A 35 -43.62 35.17 -23.45
CA ALA A 35 -43.37 35.22 -22.02
C ALA A 35 -44.55 35.85 -21.28
N THR A 36 -45.18 35.11 -20.41
CA THR A 36 -46.05 35.61 -19.36
C THR A 36 -45.16 36.04 -18.19
N PRO A 37 -45.35 37.27 -17.61
CA PRO A 37 -44.56 37.64 -16.44
C PRO A 37 -44.98 36.84 -15.22
N ALA A 38 -44.18 35.85 -14.91
CA ALA A 38 -44.34 35.12 -13.63
C ALA A 38 -43.88 36.02 -12.49
N HIS A 39 -44.77 36.21 -11.51
CA HIS A 39 -44.49 36.80 -10.22
C HIS A 39 -43.30 36.08 -9.61
N GLN A 40 -42.16 36.76 -9.48
CA GLN A 40 -41.04 36.28 -8.73
C GLN A 40 -41.40 36.30 -7.24
N ALA A 41 -41.72 35.18 -6.66
CA ALA A 41 -41.69 35.00 -5.25
C ALA A 41 -40.24 35.25 -4.72
N PRO A 42 -40.07 35.95 -3.58
CA PRO A 42 -38.73 36.13 -3.04
C PRO A 42 -38.14 34.75 -2.71
N ALA A 43 -37.00 34.46 -3.33
CA ALA A 43 -36.24 33.28 -2.98
C ALA A 43 -35.88 33.29 -1.50
N PRO A 44 -36.06 32.18 -0.78
CA PRO A 44 -35.58 32.11 0.59
C PRO A 44 -34.07 32.30 0.53
N ALA A 45 -33.56 33.30 1.27
CA ALA A 45 -32.14 33.48 1.50
C ALA A 45 -31.60 32.18 2.09
N LEU A 46 -30.91 31.40 1.28
CA LEU A 46 -30.11 30.28 1.77
C LEU A 46 -29.08 30.91 2.72
N ALA A 47 -29.36 30.82 4.01
CA ALA A 47 -28.35 31.05 5.03
C ALA A 47 -27.17 30.12 4.66
N LEU A 48 -26.04 30.72 4.25
CA LEU A 48 -24.78 30.01 4.21
C LEU A 48 -24.52 29.51 5.63
N ALA A 49 -25.00 28.31 5.92
CA ALA A 49 -24.49 27.56 7.03
C ALA A 49 -22.99 27.41 6.73
N HIS A 50 -22.18 28.16 7.48
CA HIS A 50 -20.75 27.92 7.52
C HIS A 50 -20.60 26.48 7.97
N ALA A 51 -20.43 25.57 7.01
CA ALA A 51 -20.08 24.21 7.31
C ALA A 51 -18.72 24.30 8.01
N ILE A 52 -18.76 24.14 9.34
CA ILE A 52 -17.54 23.93 10.11
C ILE A 52 -16.88 22.73 9.44
N PRO A 53 -15.66 22.88 8.89
CA PRO A 53 -14.98 21.73 8.32
C PRO A 53 -14.94 20.62 9.39
N PRO A 54 -15.19 19.37 9.02
CA PRO A 54 -15.08 18.27 9.97
C PRO A 54 -13.71 18.34 10.62
N PRO A 55 -13.60 18.07 11.93
CA PRO A 55 -12.30 18.01 12.57
C PRO A 55 -11.42 17.04 11.78
N PRO A 56 -10.14 17.38 11.55
CA PRO A 56 -9.23 16.49 10.88
C PRO A 56 -9.26 15.14 11.59
N LEU A 57 -9.42 14.07 10.83
CA LEU A 57 -9.36 12.72 11.36
C LEU A 57 -8.01 12.56 12.08
N PRO A 58 -7.95 11.86 13.22
CA PRO A 58 -6.71 11.65 13.96
C PRO A 58 -5.57 11.06 13.13
N ASP A 59 -5.89 10.50 11.97
CA ASP A 59 -4.98 9.81 11.06
C ASP A 59 -4.43 10.67 9.92
N ASP A 60 -4.73 11.97 9.87
CA ASP A 60 -4.03 12.93 9.00
C ASP A 60 -2.59 13.22 9.48
N ARG A 61 -1.99 12.29 10.16
CA ARG A 61 -0.54 12.23 10.29
C ARG A 61 0.01 11.79 8.95
N THR A 62 0.18 12.77 8.09
CA THR A 62 0.87 12.65 6.82
C THR A 62 2.27 12.09 7.07
N GLY A 63 2.43 10.77 6.90
CA GLY A 63 3.70 10.12 7.09
C GLY A 63 3.54 8.62 7.29
N ASP A 64 4.58 7.90 6.96
CA ASP A 64 4.67 6.48 7.18
C ASP A 64 4.76 6.22 8.70
N HIS A 65 3.77 5.50 9.22
CA HIS A 65 3.72 5.13 10.63
C HIS A 65 3.22 3.70 10.80
N LEU A 66 3.90 2.96 11.63
CA LEU A 66 3.60 1.55 11.90
C LEU A 66 3.57 1.29 13.40
N THR A 67 2.59 0.50 13.81
CA THR A 67 2.53 -0.11 15.13
C THR A 67 2.91 -1.59 14.98
N LEU A 68 3.92 -2.01 15.68
CA LEU A 68 4.44 -3.37 15.70
C LEU A 68 4.16 -4.00 17.07
N VAL A 69 3.44 -5.12 17.09
CA VAL A 69 3.19 -5.93 18.28
C VAL A 69 3.94 -7.23 18.12
N VAL A 70 4.87 -7.54 19.04
CA VAL A 70 5.72 -8.73 18.98
C VAL A 70 5.47 -9.64 20.18
N HIS A 71 5.40 -10.93 19.93
CA HIS A 71 5.27 -11.98 20.95
C HIS A 71 6.26 -13.13 20.67
N GLY A 72 6.78 -13.73 21.73
CA GLY A 72 7.60 -14.92 21.65
C GLY A 72 8.99 -14.74 21.02
N ALA A 73 9.43 -13.50 20.81
CA ALA A 73 10.77 -13.19 20.26
C ALA A 73 11.86 -13.22 21.35
N GLY A 74 11.46 -13.28 22.61
CA GLY A 74 12.35 -13.36 23.78
C GLY A 74 12.47 -12.05 24.54
N ALA A 75 13.14 -12.13 25.67
CA ALA A 75 13.24 -11.03 26.63
C ALA A 75 13.71 -9.72 25.98
N GLY A 76 12.99 -8.64 26.25
CA GLY A 76 13.28 -7.30 25.73
C GLY A 76 12.93 -7.07 24.24
N ARG A 77 12.46 -8.10 23.54
CA ARG A 77 12.04 -8.02 22.13
C ARG A 77 10.53 -8.01 21.95
N ASP A 78 9.82 -8.62 22.91
CA ASP A 78 8.38 -8.64 22.95
C ASP A 78 7.80 -7.28 23.35
N GLY A 79 6.58 -7.01 22.93
CA GLY A 79 5.82 -5.82 23.29
C GLY A 79 5.34 -5.04 22.09
N VAL A 80 4.84 -3.84 22.36
CA VAL A 80 4.33 -2.91 21.35
C VAL A 80 5.39 -1.86 21.06
N ARG A 81 5.61 -1.56 19.79
CA ARG A 81 6.52 -0.51 19.33
C ARG A 81 5.83 0.36 18.29
N GLN A 82 6.10 1.64 18.34
CA GLN A 82 5.68 2.58 17.30
C GLN A 82 6.90 3.03 16.50
N LEU A 83 6.76 3.03 15.21
CA LEU A 83 7.75 3.51 14.26
C LEU A 83 7.11 4.57 13.36
N PHE A 84 7.76 5.71 13.29
CA PHE A 84 7.46 6.74 12.31
C PHE A 84 8.67 6.87 11.39
N CYS A 85 8.42 7.04 10.10
CA CYS A 85 9.48 7.26 9.12
C CYS A 85 9.22 8.57 8.37
N HIS A 86 10.30 9.19 7.88
CA HIS A 86 10.24 10.41 7.07
C HIS A 86 9.60 11.64 7.78
N PRO A 87 10.15 12.05 8.99
CA PRO A 87 11.41 11.66 9.64
C PRO A 87 11.28 10.48 10.59
N GLU A 88 12.41 9.79 10.83
CA GLU A 88 12.47 8.65 11.74
C GLU A 88 12.23 9.05 13.20
N SER A 89 11.31 8.35 13.86
CA SER A 89 11.00 8.54 15.27
C SER A 89 10.20 7.38 15.84
N GLY A 90 9.79 7.48 17.10
CA GLY A 90 9.03 6.44 17.78
C GLY A 90 9.86 5.75 18.88
N ASP A 91 9.35 4.64 19.38
CA ASP A 91 9.97 3.85 20.45
C ASP A 91 10.60 2.53 19.96
N HIS A 92 10.74 2.40 18.64
CA HIS A 92 11.47 1.29 18.05
C HIS A 92 12.95 1.35 18.48
N PRO A 93 13.63 0.23 18.82
CA PRO A 93 15.00 0.23 19.30
C PRO A 93 16.03 0.88 18.35
N ASP A 94 15.77 0.80 17.05
CA ASP A 94 16.60 1.43 16.00
C ASP A 94 15.69 1.95 14.89
N PRO A 95 15.07 3.14 15.06
CA PRO A 95 14.14 3.67 14.06
C PRO A 95 14.78 3.90 12.70
N ALA A 96 16.02 4.40 12.66
CA ALA A 96 16.68 4.71 11.41
C ALA A 96 16.98 3.46 10.57
N ALA A 97 17.47 2.39 11.20
CA ALA A 97 17.71 1.13 10.50
C ALA A 97 16.39 0.42 10.12
N ALA A 98 15.36 0.54 10.94
CA ALA A 98 14.04 0.01 10.64
C ALA A 98 13.41 0.71 9.44
N CYS A 99 13.40 2.04 9.39
CA CYS A 99 12.91 2.79 8.24
C CYS A 99 13.70 2.44 6.97
N ARG A 100 15.01 2.39 7.05
CA ARG A 100 15.86 2.04 5.90
C ARG A 100 15.54 0.65 5.33
N VAL A 101 15.39 -0.39 6.17
CA VAL A 101 15.08 -1.74 5.66
C VAL A 101 13.70 -1.79 5.03
N LEU A 102 12.73 -1.04 5.55
CA LEU A 102 11.40 -0.94 4.95
C LEU A 102 11.48 -0.26 3.57
N ASP A 103 12.23 0.85 3.45
CA ASP A 103 12.44 1.54 2.18
C ASP A 103 13.12 0.64 1.14
N GLU A 104 14.18 -0.07 1.53
CA GLU A 104 14.90 -1.02 0.67
C GLU A 104 14.01 -2.15 0.15
N ASN A 105 13.01 -2.55 0.92
CA ASN A 105 12.04 -3.59 0.55
C ASN A 105 10.78 -3.04 -0.13
N THR A 106 10.61 -1.73 -0.18
CA THR A 106 9.47 -1.10 -0.84
C THR A 106 9.75 -0.96 -2.32
N ARG A 107 8.91 -1.57 -3.14
CA ARG A 107 9.01 -1.52 -4.61
C ARG A 107 7.67 -1.13 -5.19
N TRP A 108 7.72 -0.32 -6.24
CA TRP A 108 6.51 0.09 -6.93
C TRP A 108 5.70 -1.13 -7.40
N GLY A 109 4.40 -1.12 -7.10
CA GLY A 109 3.49 -2.21 -7.48
C GLY A 109 3.58 -3.48 -6.62
N GLN A 110 4.45 -3.52 -5.61
CA GLN A 110 4.57 -4.64 -4.67
C GLN A 110 4.14 -4.20 -3.27
N ASP A 111 3.53 -5.11 -2.54
CA ASP A 111 3.23 -4.91 -1.13
C ASP A 111 4.42 -5.43 -0.29
N THR A 112 5.06 -4.52 0.45
CA THR A 112 6.19 -4.83 1.33
C THR A 112 5.82 -5.86 2.41
N PHE A 113 4.57 -5.84 2.83
CA PHE A 113 4.01 -6.68 3.91
C PHE A 113 3.20 -7.87 3.40
N ALA A 114 3.20 -8.14 2.09
CA ALA A 114 2.43 -9.23 1.50
C ALA A 114 2.65 -10.56 2.23
N PRO A 115 1.61 -11.36 2.43
CA PRO A 115 1.74 -12.71 2.98
C PRO A 115 2.51 -13.62 2.01
N VAL A 116 2.99 -14.73 2.54
CA VAL A 116 3.53 -15.82 1.70
C VAL A 116 2.41 -16.32 0.80
N PRO A 117 2.61 -16.41 -0.53
CA PRO A 117 1.58 -16.95 -1.42
C PRO A 117 1.15 -18.36 -1.03
N PRO A 118 -0.15 -18.72 -1.12
CA PRO A 118 -0.66 -19.99 -0.63
C PRO A 118 -0.06 -21.21 -1.35
N ASP A 119 0.40 -21.03 -2.60
CA ASP A 119 0.98 -22.11 -3.41
C ASP A 119 2.51 -22.22 -3.27
N SER A 120 3.10 -21.51 -2.30
CA SER A 120 4.54 -21.53 -2.08
C SER A 120 5.00 -22.89 -1.53
N ILE A 121 6.07 -23.41 -2.08
CA ILE A 121 6.74 -24.60 -1.55
C ILE A 121 7.72 -24.16 -0.48
N CYS A 122 7.38 -24.41 0.78
CA CYS A 122 8.18 -23.99 1.92
C CYS A 122 8.80 -25.17 2.63
N THR A 123 10.01 -24.98 3.14
CA THR A 123 10.64 -25.99 4.02
C THR A 123 9.94 -26.04 5.36
N MET A 124 9.87 -27.25 5.96
CA MET A 124 9.23 -27.47 7.27
C MET A 124 10.18 -27.16 8.46
N ILE A 125 10.98 -26.13 8.30
CA ILE A 125 11.89 -25.67 9.36
C ILE A 125 11.09 -24.75 10.29
N ASP A 126 11.14 -25.02 11.60
CA ASP A 126 10.58 -24.16 12.64
C ASP A 126 11.64 -23.14 13.10
N GLY A 127 11.33 -21.87 12.98
CA GLY A 127 12.19 -20.75 13.37
C GLY A 127 11.90 -20.23 14.78
N GLY A 128 11.09 -20.96 15.56
CA GLY A 128 10.70 -20.61 16.92
C GLY A 128 9.35 -19.88 17.02
N PRO A 129 8.91 -19.58 18.26
CA PRO A 129 7.54 -19.16 18.55
C PRO A 129 7.26 -17.68 18.24
N ALA A 130 8.21 -16.94 17.69
CA ALA A 130 8.05 -15.51 17.45
C ALA A 130 6.95 -15.22 16.44
N THR A 131 6.07 -14.31 16.81
CA THR A 131 5.03 -13.74 15.96
C THR A 131 5.06 -12.23 16.05
N ALA A 132 4.60 -11.57 15.00
CA ALA A 132 4.42 -10.14 14.99
C ALA A 132 3.16 -9.76 14.22
N HIS A 133 2.48 -8.71 14.68
CA HIS A 133 1.37 -8.07 14.00
C HIS A 133 1.74 -6.61 13.72
N VAL A 134 1.60 -6.18 12.49
CA VAL A 134 1.97 -4.84 12.01
C VAL A 134 0.75 -4.14 11.48
N THR A 135 0.44 -2.97 12.03
CA THR A 135 -0.66 -2.13 11.57
C THR A 135 -0.20 -0.70 11.33
N GLY A 136 -0.92 0.04 10.49
CA GLY A 136 -0.65 1.45 10.24
C GLY A 136 -0.70 1.84 8.78
N TYR A 137 0.19 2.72 8.37
CA TYR A 137 0.32 3.19 7.00
C TYR A 137 1.78 3.14 6.54
N TRP A 138 2.00 2.69 5.31
CA TRP A 138 3.31 2.65 4.68
C TRP A 138 3.22 2.96 3.19
N ALA A 139 4.02 3.89 2.70
CA ALA A 139 4.02 4.33 1.30
C ALA A 139 2.60 4.67 0.78
N GLY A 140 1.79 5.35 1.62
CA GLY A 140 0.43 5.76 1.31
C GLY A 140 -0.61 4.64 1.31
N ARG A 141 -0.28 3.45 1.82
CA ARG A 141 -1.18 2.28 1.88
C ARG A 141 -1.42 1.85 3.32
N PRO A 142 -2.65 1.44 3.67
CA PRO A 142 -2.91 0.83 4.95
C PRO A 142 -2.16 -0.51 5.05
N VAL A 143 -1.63 -0.79 6.23
CA VAL A 143 -0.92 -2.03 6.57
C VAL A 143 -1.70 -2.74 7.67
N ASP A 144 -1.93 -4.04 7.47
CA ASP A 144 -2.48 -4.97 8.44
C ASP A 144 -1.91 -6.34 8.10
N ALA A 145 -0.84 -6.76 8.78
CA ALA A 145 -0.06 -7.92 8.39
C ALA A 145 0.45 -8.72 9.59
N ASP A 146 0.22 -10.02 9.53
CA ASP A 146 0.75 -10.99 10.50
C ASP A 146 2.05 -11.61 9.99
N PHE A 147 2.98 -11.81 10.90
CA PHE A 147 4.26 -12.48 10.69
C PHE A 147 4.45 -13.63 11.66
N SER A 148 5.06 -14.69 11.17
CA SER A 148 5.43 -15.84 11.99
C SER A 148 6.78 -16.40 11.54
N ARG A 149 7.24 -17.47 12.19
CA ARG A 149 8.47 -18.17 11.81
C ARG A 149 8.24 -19.67 11.73
N ARG A 150 7.02 -20.10 11.42
CA ARG A 150 6.57 -21.50 11.45
C ARG A 150 7.13 -22.39 10.35
N ASP A 151 7.67 -21.79 9.28
CA ASP A 151 8.25 -22.48 8.13
C ASP A 151 9.30 -21.61 7.44
N GLY A 152 10.05 -22.20 6.49
CA GLY A 152 11.15 -21.49 5.85
C GLY A 152 10.75 -20.26 5.03
N CYS A 153 9.54 -20.22 4.47
CA CYS A 153 9.07 -19.04 3.74
C CYS A 153 8.73 -17.89 4.69
N GLU A 154 8.05 -18.19 5.79
CA GLU A 154 7.73 -17.21 6.82
C GLU A 154 9.00 -16.71 7.54
N ILE A 155 9.98 -17.59 7.77
CA ILE A 155 11.30 -17.20 8.28
C ILE A 155 11.97 -16.21 7.33
N ALA A 156 12.03 -16.52 6.04
CA ALA A 156 12.62 -15.63 5.04
C ALA A 156 11.87 -14.29 4.92
N ARG A 157 10.53 -14.32 5.03
CA ARG A 157 9.70 -13.13 5.05
C ARG A 157 10.00 -12.25 6.26
N TRP A 158 10.14 -12.84 7.45
CA TRP A 158 10.54 -12.18 8.68
C TRP A 158 11.93 -11.56 8.56
N ASP A 159 12.92 -12.37 8.18
CA ASP A 159 14.34 -12.00 8.16
C ASP A 159 14.63 -10.87 7.16
N ARG A 160 13.84 -10.78 6.08
CA ARG A 160 13.91 -9.70 5.10
C ARG A 160 13.63 -8.32 5.71
N LEU A 161 12.82 -8.25 6.76
CA LEU A 161 12.43 -7.00 7.41
C LEU A 161 13.19 -6.75 8.72
N VAL A 162 14.23 -7.53 9.03
CA VAL A 162 15.12 -7.24 10.17
C VAL A 162 16.02 -6.05 9.80
N PRO A 163 16.15 -4.98 10.63
CA PRO A 163 15.82 -4.91 12.04
C PRO A 163 14.44 -4.32 12.39
N PHE A 164 13.57 -3.98 11.42
CA PHE A 164 12.20 -3.57 11.76
C PHE A 164 11.48 -4.66 12.57
N LEU A 165 11.54 -5.91 12.14
CA LEU A 165 11.20 -7.04 12.98
C LEU A 165 12.44 -7.45 13.83
N PRO A 166 12.26 -7.86 15.08
CA PRO A 166 13.39 -8.21 15.92
C PRO A 166 14.15 -9.44 15.39
N ARG A 167 15.45 -9.45 15.60
CA ARG A 167 16.25 -10.66 15.36
C ARG A 167 15.81 -11.74 16.34
N THR A 168 15.31 -12.84 15.80
CA THR A 168 15.01 -14.04 16.58
C THR A 168 16.13 -15.04 16.30
N GLY A 169 17.25 -14.90 16.98
CA GLY A 169 18.29 -15.90 16.90
C GLY A 169 17.98 -17.01 17.90
N SER A 170 18.03 -18.25 17.47
CA SER A 170 18.62 -19.26 18.33
C SER A 170 20.04 -18.78 18.57
N GLU A 171 20.24 -18.01 19.61
CA GLU A 171 21.57 -17.77 20.14
C GLU A 171 22.06 -19.15 20.59
N LYS A 172 22.78 -19.81 19.65
CA LYS A 172 23.58 -20.95 20.01
C LYS A 172 24.62 -20.39 20.97
N SER A 173 24.27 -20.38 22.26
CA SER A 173 25.25 -20.09 23.33
C SER A 173 26.51 -20.90 23.06
N PRO A 174 27.66 -20.28 23.22
CA PRO A 174 28.94 -20.91 23.05
C PRO A 174 29.14 -22.07 24.03
#